data_f9e7060b90ba0aab282def2f94614da0
#
_entry.id   f9e7060b90ba0aab282def2f94614da0
#
_cell.length_a   1.000
_cell.length_b   1.000
_cell.length_c   1.000
_cell.angle_alpha   90.00
_cell.angle_beta   90.00
_cell.angle_gamma   90.00
#
_symmetry.space_group_name_H-M   'P 1'
#
loop_
_entity.id
_entity.type
_entity.pdbx_description
1 polymer ?
#
loop_
_entity_poly.entity_id
_entity_poly.type
_entity_poly.pdbx_seq_one_letter_code
_entity_poly.pdbx_strand_id
1 'polypeptide(L)'
;MNPIASIEIGTNSIRMLIAQKGKPDSPLKPVLRKRVITRLGEDFNKKEIGTIKPGPLARSISALKDFFGIASQFGVPCPIVVATGVVREAVNRNNFITLIAERLGHNVRIISGEEEADLTCKGMLSSLNHRKEPLVFFDLGGGSTEFISTNDKERKSISIELGVVILTEDYLITDPPKD
;
A
#
# COMPACT_ATOMS: atom_id res chain seq x y z
N MET A 1 5.84 -1.96 26.29
CA MET A 1 5.84 -1.13 25.06
C MET A 1 4.62 -1.55 24.25
N ASN A 2 3.74 -0.61 23.91
CA ASN A 2 2.53 -0.96 23.18
C ASN A 2 2.85 -1.16 21.70
N PRO A 3 2.44 -2.28 21.09
CA PRO A 3 2.57 -2.49 19.66
C PRO A 3 1.67 -1.50 18.89
N ILE A 4 2.08 -1.22 17.66
CA ILE A 4 1.29 -0.48 16.67
C ILE A 4 1.16 -1.34 15.42
N ALA A 5 0.08 -1.17 14.67
CA ALA A 5 -0.13 -1.88 13.43
C ALA A 5 -0.57 -0.92 12.32
N SER A 6 -0.06 -1.15 11.12
CA SER A 6 -0.50 -0.48 9.91
C SER A 6 -0.85 -1.50 8.84
N ILE A 7 -1.87 -1.20 8.05
CA ILE A 7 -2.32 -1.99 6.90
C ILE A 7 -2.38 -1.06 5.71
N GLU A 8 -1.72 -1.46 4.62
CA GLU A 8 -1.73 -0.78 3.33
C GLU A 8 -2.53 -1.61 2.32
N ILE A 9 -3.50 -1.00 1.68
CA ILE A 9 -4.31 -1.60 0.60
C ILE A 9 -3.80 -1.03 -0.72
N GLY A 10 -2.96 -1.78 -1.41
CA GLY A 10 -2.39 -1.40 -2.71
C GLY A 10 -3.10 -2.07 -3.90
N THR A 11 -2.68 -1.73 -5.11
CA THR A 11 -3.24 -2.24 -6.37
C THR A 11 -3.09 -3.76 -6.50
N ASN A 12 -1.95 -4.32 -6.13
CA ASN A 12 -1.65 -5.74 -6.27
C ASN A 12 -1.77 -6.53 -4.97
N SER A 13 -1.43 -5.93 -3.84
CA SER A 13 -1.35 -6.63 -2.56
C SER A 13 -1.78 -5.76 -1.39
N ILE A 14 -2.24 -6.44 -0.33
CA ILE A 14 -2.43 -5.83 0.98
C ILE A 14 -1.25 -6.22 1.86
N ARG A 15 -0.67 -5.24 2.55
CA ARG A 15 0.48 -5.42 3.43
C ARG A 15 0.12 -5.03 4.85
N MET A 16 0.65 -5.73 5.83
CA MET A 16 0.52 -5.41 7.25
C MET A 16 1.89 -5.39 7.91
N LEU A 17 2.13 -4.36 8.70
CA LEU A 17 3.25 -4.26 9.61
C LEU A 17 2.73 -4.13 11.04
N ILE A 18 3.21 -4.98 11.94
CA ILE A 18 3.10 -4.79 13.39
C ILE A 18 4.49 -4.48 13.90
N ALA A 19 4.63 -3.41 14.65
CA ALA A 19 5.91 -2.96 15.19
C ALA A 19 5.78 -2.51 16.65
N GLN A 20 6.87 -2.60 17.39
CA GLN A 20 6.98 -2.01 18.73
C GLN A 20 7.63 -0.63 18.62
N LYS A 21 7.01 0.34 19.29
CA LYS A 21 7.60 1.67 19.47
C LYS A 21 8.65 1.57 20.58
N GLY A 22 9.90 1.89 20.24
CA GLY A 22 11.00 2.00 21.18
C GLY A 22 10.98 3.31 21.98
N LYS A 23 12.17 3.75 22.43
CA LYS A 23 12.37 5.08 23.03
C LYS A 23 12.04 6.16 22.00
N PRO A 24 11.73 7.40 22.44
CA PRO A 24 11.67 8.53 21.51
C PRO A 24 12.91 8.51 20.59
N ASP A 25 12.69 8.81 19.31
CA ASP A 25 13.74 8.86 18.26
C ASP A 25 14.44 7.53 17.89
N SER A 26 14.02 6.41 18.50
CA SER A 26 14.51 5.10 18.06
C SER A 26 13.65 4.54 16.90
N PRO A 27 14.27 3.79 15.96
CA PRO A 27 13.51 3.14 14.89
C PRO A 27 12.44 2.20 15.44
N LEU A 28 11.33 2.08 14.71
CA LEU A 28 10.31 1.06 15.00
C LEU A 28 10.95 -0.32 14.85
N LYS A 29 10.72 -1.20 15.83
CA LYS A 29 11.15 -2.59 15.76
C LYS A 29 10.04 -3.43 15.14
N PRO A 30 10.19 -3.94 13.91
CA PRO A 30 9.23 -4.83 13.31
C PRO A 30 9.05 -6.11 14.14
N VAL A 31 7.78 -6.48 14.38
CA VAL A 31 7.41 -7.72 15.08
C VAL A 31 6.83 -8.71 14.10
N LEU A 32 5.98 -8.24 13.19
CA LEU A 32 5.36 -9.08 12.16
C LEU A 32 5.20 -8.27 10.87
N ARG A 33 5.54 -8.90 9.74
CA ARG A 33 5.21 -8.43 8.40
C ARG A 33 4.41 -9.49 7.68
N LYS A 34 3.28 -9.10 7.08
CA LYS A 34 2.48 -9.97 6.23
C LYS A 34 2.11 -9.26 4.93
N ARG A 35 1.98 -10.06 3.87
CA ARG A 35 1.51 -9.62 2.55
C ARG A 35 0.59 -10.68 1.97
N VAL A 36 -0.52 -10.24 1.38
CA VAL A 36 -1.43 -11.09 0.61
C VAL A 36 -1.63 -10.44 -0.75
N ILE A 37 -1.46 -11.21 -1.82
CA ILE A 37 -1.72 -10.78 -3.19
C ILE A 37 -3.22 -10.89 -3.43
N THR A 38 -3.90 -9.76 -3.51
CA THR A 38 -5.36 -9.68 -3.73
C THR A 38 -5.71 -9.29 -5.16
N ARG A 39 -4.74 -8.74 -5.90
CA ARG A 39 -4.93 -8.22 -7.27
C ARG A 39 -6.15 -7.28 -7.34
N LEU A 40 -6.22 -6.30 -6.42
CA LEU A 40 -7.38 -5.40 -6.34
C LEU A 40 -7.56 -4.60 -7.63
N GLY A 41 -6.48 -4.35 -8.37
CA GLY A 41 -6.47 -3.71 -9.68
C GLY A 41 -6.63 -4.64 -10.88
N GLU A 42 -6.97 -5.90 -10.70
CA GLU A 42 -7.23 -6.84 -11.81
C GLU A 42 -8.41 -6.33 -12.67
N ASP A 43 -8.20 -6.27 -13.98
CA ASP A 43 -9.15 -5.75 -14.97
C ASP A 43 -9.61 -4.29 -14.68
N PHE A 44 -8.74 -3.51 -14.03
CA PHE A 44 -9.00 -2.10 -13.75
C PHE A 44 -8.61 -1.24 -14.96
N ASN A 45 -9.55 -0.97 -15.84
CA ASN A 45 -9.31 -0.14 -17.01
C ASN A 45 -9.57 1.35 -16.71
N LYS A 46 -8.49 2.15 -16.60
CA LYS A 46 -8.56 3.60 -16.41
C LYS A 46 -9.06 4.36 -17.64
N LYS A 47 -8.89 3.80 -18.84
CA LYS A 47 -9.34 4.41 -20.11
C LYS A 47 -10.86 4.36 -20.26
N GLU A 48 -11.51 3.53 -19.47
CA GLU A 48 -12.97 3.42 -19.35
C GLU A 48 -13.40 3.91 -17.96
N ILE A 49 -14.48 3.32 -17.42
CA ILE A 49 -14.92 3.58 -16.04
C ILE A 49 -14.16 2.65 -15.11
N GLY A 50 -13.04 3.12 -14.55
CA GLY A 50 -12.20 2.35 -13.63
C GLY A 50 -12.98 1.94 -12.39
N THR A 51 -13.29 0.64 -12.27
CA THR A 51 -14.04 0.07 -11.14
C THR A 51 -13.31 -1.12 -10.55
N ILE A 52 -13.29 -1.21 -9.23
CA ILE A 52 -12.87 -2.42 -8.51
C ILE A 52 -13.89 -3.52 -8.80
N LYS A 53 -13.43 -4.64 -9.34
CA LYS A 53 -14.28 -5.78 -9.71
C LYS A 53 -14.68 -6.60 -8.47
N PRO A 54 -15.82 -7.33 -8.53
CA PRO A 54 -16.34 -8.10 -7.37
C PRO A 54 -15.38 -9.17 -6.85
N GLY A 55 -14.68 -9.89 -7.73
CA GLY A 55 -13.71 -10.93 -7.35
C GLY A 55 -12.54 -10.39 -6.51
N PRO A 56 -11.75 -9.44 -7.04
CA PRO A 56 -10.70 -8.73 -6.30
C PRO A 56 -11.20 -8.10 -4.99
N LEU A 57 -12.39 -7.50 -5.01
CA LEU A 57 -13.01 -6.92 -3.82
C LEU A 57 -13.23 -7.99 -2.74
N ALA A 58 -13.82 -9.13 -3.08
CA ALA A 58 -14.07 -10.21 -2.13
C ALA A 58 -12.77 -10.77 -1.53
N ARG A 59 -11.71 -10.97 -2.36
CA ARG A 59 -10.39 -11.40 -1.89
C ARG A 59 -9.79 -10.38 -0.90
N SER A 60 -9.95 -9.10 -1.18
CA SER A 60 -9.42 -8.03 -0.34
C SER A 60 -10.15 -7.94 1.01
N ILE A 61 -11.47 -8.09 1.03
CA ILE A 61 -12.25 -8.13 2.27
C ILE A 61 -11.84 -9.34 3.13
N SER A 62 -11.64 -10.52 2.52
CA SER A 62 -11.16 -11.70 3.25
C SER A 62 -9.78 -11.46 3.87
N ALA A 63 -8.82 -10.94 3.10
CA ALA A 63 -7.48 -10.64 3.59
C ALA A 63 -7.48 -9.60 4.72
N LEU A 64 -8.31 -8.56 4.62
CA LEU A 64 -8.46 -7.55 5.66
C LEU A 64 -9.04 -8.14 6.94
N LYS A 65 -10.06 -9.00 6.85
CA LYS A 65 -10.63 -9.70 8.00
C LYS A 65 -9.56 -10.48 8.77
N ASP A 66 -8.71 -11.22 8.05
CA ASP A 66 -7.62 -11.98 8.65
C ASP A 66 -6.58 -11.05 9.30
N PHE A 67 -6.24 -9.94 8.65
CA PHE A 67 -5.27 -8.98 9.18
C PHE A 67 -5.79 -8.26 10.43
N PHE A 68 -7.05 -7.88 10.47
CA PHE A 68 -7.66 -7.30 11.67
C PHE A 68 -7.67 -8.30 12.85
N GLY A 69 -7.98 -9.58 12.58
CA GLY A 69 -7.89 -10.63 13.57
C GLY A 69 -6.47 -10.79 14.13
N ILE A 70 -5.46 -10.80 13.26
CA ILE A 70 -4.07 -10.88 13.68
C ILE A 70 -3.66 -9.63 14.48
N ALA A 71 -3.97 -8.42 14.01
CA ALA A 71 -3.66 -7.19 14.74
C ALA A 71 -4.26 -7.19 16.14
N SER A 72 -5.51 -7.65 16.28
CA SER A 72 -6.19 -7.81 17.58
C SER A 72 -5.46 -8.78 18.51
N GLN A 73 -4.99 -9.94 18.00
CA GLN A 73 -4.20 -10.91 18.78
C GLN A 73 -2.88 -10.30 19.31
N PHE A 74 -2.31 -9.32 18.61
CA PHE A 74 -1.15 -8.57 19.06
C PHE A 74 -1.47 -7.37 19.95
N GLY A 75 -2.73 -7.22 20.37
CA GLY A 75 -3.18 -6.13 21.23
C GLY A 75 -3.40 -4.80 20.51
N VAL A 76 -3.59 -4.82 19.18
CA VAL A 76 -3.87 -3.64 18.35
C VAL A 76 -5.23 -3.81 17.66
N PRO A 77 -6.36 -3.66 18.38
CA PRO A 77 -7.69 -3.87 17.79
C PRO A 77 -8.05 -2.81 16.73
N CYS A 78 -7.39 -1.65 16.72
CA CYS A 78 -7.62 -0.57 15.78
C CYS A 78 -6.32 -0.21 15.03
N PRO A 79 -5.90 -0.99 14.03
CA PRO A 79 -4.74 -0.65 13.21
C PRO A 79 -5.01 0.58 12.33
N ILE A 80 -3.94 1.27 11.93
CA ILE A 80 -4.02 2.32 10.92
C ILE A 80 -4.19 1.65 9.56
N VAL A 81 -5.24 2.01 8.81
CA VAL A 81 -5.51 1.45 7.48
C VAL A 81 -5.47 2.56 6.44
N VAL A 82 -4.60 2.41 5.46
CA VAL A 82 -4.50 3.32 4.32
C VAL A 82 -4.75 2.58 3.01
N ALA A 83 -5.31 3.27 2.04
CA ALA A 83 -5.49 2.77 0.68
C ALA A 83 -4.84 3.70 -0.33
N THR A 84 -4.21 3.11 -1.35
CA THR A 84 -3.42 3.77 -2.38
C THR A 84 -3.84 3.29 -3.77
N GLY A 85 -3.14 3.70 -4.80
CA GLY A 85 -3.26 3.20 -6.16
C GLY A 85 -4.71 3.07 -6.65
N VAL A 86 -5.12 1.84 -6.99
CA VAL A 86 -6.44 1.56 -7.58
C VAL A 86 -7.63 2.06 -6.74
N VAL A 87 -7.52 2.04 -5.41
CA VAL A 87 -8.62 2.53 -4.54
C VAL A 87 -8.78 4.05 -4.68
N ARG A 88 -7.67 4.77 -4.80
CA ARG A 88 -7.68 6.23 -5.02
C ARG A 88 -8.37 6.59 -6.33
N GLU A 89 -8.14 5.81 -7.37
CA GLU A 89 -8.60 6.07 -8.73
C GLU A 89 -10.03 5.52 -9.02
N ALA A 90 -10.48 4.51 -8.28
CA ALA A 90 -11.73 3.82 -8.55
C ALA A 90 -12.97 4.71 -8.36
N VAL A 91 -13.86 4.68 -9.33
CA VAL A 91 -15.17 5.37 -9.26
C VAL A 91 -16.03 4.79 -8.13
N ASN A 92 -15.94 3.48 -7.89
CA ASN A 92 -16.69 2.80 -6.83
C ASN A 92 -15.92 2.69 -5.51
N ARG A 93 -14.88 3.52 -5.29
CA ARG A 93 -14.07 3.51 -4.05
C ARG A 93 -14.89 3.67 -2.77
N ASN A 94 -15.92 4.52 -2.81
CA ASN A 94 -16.77 4.75 -1.64
C ASN A 94 -17.51 3.48 -1.22
N ASN A 95 -18.01 2.70 -2.19
CA ASN A 95 -18.65 1.41 -1.89
C ASN A 95 -17.67 0.44 -1.23
N PHE A 96 -16.41 0.40 -1.69
CA PHE A 96 -15.38 -0.43 -1.07
C PHE A 96 -15.09 -0.02 0.38
N ILE A 97 -14.92 1.28 0.64
CA ILE A 97 -14.66 1.80 2.00
C ILE A 97 -15.85 1.55 2.92
N THR A 98 -17.06 1.85 2.46
CA THR A 98 -18.30 1.60 3.22
C THR A 98 -18.43 0.11 3.58
N LEU A 99 -18.15 -0.77 2.63
CA LEU A 99 -18.20 -2.21 2.87
C LEU A 99 -17.21 -2.67 3.96
N ILE A 100 -16.00 -2.09 3.99
CA ILE A 100 -15.01 -2.37 5.06
C ILE A 100 -15.54 -1.86 6.40
N ALA A 101 -16.06 -0.65 6.44
CA ALA A 101 -16.60 -0.05 7.67
C ALA A 101 -17.76 -0.88 8.23
N GLU A 102 -18.72 -1.25 7.39
CA GLU A 102 -19.93 -1.99 7.79
C GLU A 102 -19.64 -3.44 8.18
N ARG A 103 -18.80 -4.15 7.42
CA ARG A 103 -18.55 -5.58 7.62
C ARG A 103 -17.42 -5.89 8.59
N LEU A 104 -16.44 -5.00 8.67
CA LEU A 104 -15.23 -5.24 9.47
C LEU A 104 -15.05 -4.25 10.62
N GLY A 105 -15.87 -3.18 10.69
CA GLY A 105 -15.83 -2.19 11.76
C GLY A 105 -14.60 -1.28 11.74
N HIS A 106 -13.94 -1.16 10.58
CA HIS A 106 -12.70 -0.38 10.45
C HIS A 106 -12.81 0.70 9.38
N ASN A 107 -12.24 1.87 9.66
CA ASN A 107 -12.14 2.97 8.70
C ASN A 107 -10.87 2.86 7.86
N VAL A 108 -10.99 3.20 6.59
CA VAL A 108 -9.88 3.26 5.62
C VAL A 108 -9.68 4.70 5.20
N ARG A 109 -8.44 5.19 5.27
CA ARG A 109 -8.04 6.50 4.77
C ARG A 109 -7.39 6.34 3.39
N ILE A 110 -7.95 6.99 2.38
CA ILE A 110 -7.29 7.10 1.07
C ILE A 110 -6.24 8.20 1.19
N ILE A 111 -5.02 7.89 0.77
CA ILE A 111 -3.90 8.85 0.74
C ILE A 111 -3.57 9.27 -0.69
N SER A 112 -3.07 10.49 -0.84
CA SER A 112 -2.60 11.00 -2.13
C SER A 112 -1.30 10.32 -2.55
N GLY A 113 -0.93 10.41 -3.84
CA GLY A 113 0.37 9.90 -4.32
C GLY A 113 1.56 10.62 -3.67
N GLU A 114 1.40 11.90 -3.37
CA GLU A 114 2.42 12.69 -2.66
C GLU A 114 2.61 12.19 -1.22
N GLU A 115 1.50 11.94 -0.50
CA GLU A 115 1.57 11.38 0.85
C GLU A 115 2.13 9.95 0.85
N GLU A 116 1.77 9.13 -0.13
CA GLU A 116 2.30 7.78 -0.34
C GLU A 116 3.83 7.83 -0.52
N ALA A 117 4.32 8.70 -1.41
CA ALA A 117 5.75 8.91 -1.63
C ALA A 117 6.47 9.42 -0.36
N ASP A 118 5.84 10.32 0.40
CA ASP A 118 6.38 10.82 1.67
C ASP A 118 6.54 9.72 2.72
N LEU A 119 5.53 8.90 2.90
CA LEU A 119 5.53 7.78 3.84
C LEU A 119 6.54 6.70 3.42
N THR A 120 6.62 6.39 2.12
CA THR A 120 7.59 5.45 1.55
C THR A 120 9.01 5.93 1.80
N CYS A 121 9.31 7.21 1.53
CA CYS A 121 10.60 7.81 1.78
C CYS A 121 10.99 7.71 3.28
N LYS A 122 10.07 8.06 4.17
CA LYS A 122 10.31 7.94 5.63
C LYS A 122 10.59 6.51 6.05
N GLY A 123 9.86 5.54 5.47
CA GLY A 123 10.06 4.12 5.72
C GLY A 123 11.43 3.64 5.26
N MET A 124 11.85 4.00 4.04
CA MET A 124 13.16 3.65 3.48
C MET A 124 14.29 4.28 4.30
N LEU A 125 14.20 5.58 4.59
CA LEU A 125 15.20 6.28 5.39
C LEU A 125 15.34 5.70 6.80
N SER A 126 14.26 5.23 7.41
CA SER A 126 14.32 4.60 8.74
C SER A 126 15.07 3.28 8.76
N SER A 127 15.27 2.65 7.61
CA SER A 127 15.95 1.38 7.43
C SER A 127 17.47 1.54 7.17
N LEU A 128 17.92 2.75 6.89
CA LEU A 128 19.32 3.03 6.57
C LEU A 128 20.11 3.38 7.83
N ASN A 129 21.17 2.62 8.11
CA ASN A 129 22.06 2.87 9.26
C ASN A 129 22.99 4.07 9.04
N HIS A 130 23.38 4.32 7.78
CA HIS A 130 24.27 5.43 7.42
C HIS A 130 23.68 6.14 6.20
N ARG A 131 23.50 7.45 6.31
CA ARG A 131 23.00 8.31 5.23
C ARG A 131 24.15 9.09 4.65
N LYS A 132 24.44 8.87 3.36
CA LYS A 132 25.23 9.81 2.56
C LYS A 132 24.27 10.42 1.56
N GLU A 133 23.92 11.66 1.73
CA GLU A 133 23.11 12.43 0.80
C GLU A 133 23.98 12.88 -0.40
N PRO A 134 23.41 13.05 -1.60
CA PRO A 134 22.01 12.85 -1.94
C PRO A 134 21.64 11.37 -2.16
N LEU A 135 20.35 11.02 -1.93
CA LEU A 135 19.80 9.69 -2.15
C LEU A 135 18.66 9.75 -3.17
N VAL A 136 18.56 8.72 -3.98
CA VAL A 136 17.42 8.49 -4.87
C VAL A 136 16.79 7.15 -4.52
N PHE A 137 15.49 7.15 -4.27
CA PHE A 137 14.69 5.96 -4.07
C PHE A 137 13.69 5.82 -5.20
N PHE A 138 13.32 4.59 -5.49
CA PHE A 138 12.14 4.31 -6.30
C PHE A 138 11.34 3.16 -5.67
N ASP A 139 10.02 3.27 -5.73
CA ASP A 139 9.08 2.23 -5.32
C ASP A 139 8.25 1.81 -6.54
N LEU A 140 8.48 0.58 -7.01
CA LEU A 140 7.74 0.00 -8.12
C LEU A 140 6.50 -0.70 -7.59
N GLY A 141 5.37 -0.02 -7.65
CA GLY A 141 4.08 -0.52 -7.24
C GLY A 141 3.33 -1.31 -8.32
N GLY A 142 2.10 -1.72 -8.01
CA GLY A 142 1.24 -2.39 -8.98
C GLY A 142 0.64 -1.45 -10.03
N GLY A 143 0.29 -0.24 -9.64
CA GLY A 143 -0.36 0.76 -10.50
C GLY A 143 0.51 1.97 -10.82
N SER A 144 1.53 2.26 -10.01
CA SER A 144 2.42 3.43 -10.15
C SER A 144 3.84 3.09 -9.76
N THR A 145 4.77 3.99 -10.11
CA THR A 145 6.15 3.97 -9.65
C THR A 145 6.48 5.37 -9.11
N GLU A 146 6.90 5.42 -7.87
CA GLU A 146 7.34 6.62 -7.20
C GLU A 146 8.86 6.76 -7.29
N PHE A 147 9.34 7.91 -7.76
CA PHE A 147 10.75 8.32 -7.69
C PHE A 147 10.89 9.42 -6.65
N ILE A 148 11.81 9.26 -5.73
CA ILE A 148 12.02 10.16 -4.60
C ILE A 148 13.50 10.50 -4.54
N SER A 149 13.83 11.78 -4.68
CA SER A 149 15.17 12.29 -4.46
C SER A 149 15.21 13.08 -3.16
N THR A 150 16.23 12.83 -2.34
CA THR A 150 16.43 13.54 -1.08
C THR A 150 17.86 14.06 -0.99
N ASN A 151 18.00 15.23 -0.42
CA ASN A 151 19.26 15.80 0.02
C ASN A 151 19.05 16.50 1.38
N ASP A 152 20.12 17.02 1.99
CA ASP A 152 20.07 17.65 3.31
C ASP A 152 19.06 18.81 3.45
N LYS A 153 18.61 19.39 2.34
CA LYS A 153 17.79 20.59 2.32
C LYS A 153 16.40 20.41 1.70
N GLU A 154 16.27 19.47 0.79
CA GLU A 154 15.08 19.36 -0.05
C GLU A 154 14.77 17.90 -0.41
N ARG A 155 13.47 17.59 -0.49
CA ARG A 155 12.97 16.35 -1.04
C ARG A 155 12.09 16.66 -2.25
N LYS A 156 12.31 15.92 -3.35
CA LYS A 156 11.48 15.96 -4.55
C LYS A 156 10.94 14.56 -4.81
N SER A 157 9.67 14.47 -5.15
CA SER A 157 9.06 13.21 -5.56
C SER A 157 8.22 13.40 -6.81
N ILE A 158 8.19 12.35 -7.62
CA ILE A 158 7.28 12.23 -8.76
C ILE A 158 6.70 10.83 -8.76
N SER A 159 5.40 10.72 -8.97
CA SER A 159 4.71 9.46 -9.21
C SER A 159 4.37 9.37 -10.68
N ILE A 160 4.74 8.28 -11.33
CA ILE A 160 4.34 7.96 -12.70
C ILE A 160 3.39 6.77 -12.69
N GLU A 161 2.35 6.83 -13.53
CA GLU A 161 1.36 5.77 -13.68
C GLU A 161 1.92 4.59 -14.50
N LEU A 162 2.98 3.99 -13.99
CA LEU A 162 3.68 2.86 -14.57
C LEU A 162 3.93 1.84 -13.47
N GLY A 163 3.06 0.86 -13.34
CA GLY A 163 3.15 -0.19 -12.33
C GLY A 163 3.13 -1.58 -12.97
N VAL A 164 3.61 -2.58 -12.21
CA VAL A 164 3.77 -3.95 -12.73
C VAL A 164 2.46 -4.59 -13.19
N VAL A 165 1.33 -4.27 -12.55
CA VAL A 165 0.02 -4.81 -12.97
C VAL A 165 -0.39 -4.21 -14.31
N ILE A 166 -0.30 -2.87 -14.44
CA ILE A 166 -0.64 -2.15 -15.66
C ILE A 166 0.23 -2.64 -16.82
N LEU A 167 1.56 -2.73 -16.61
CA LEU A 167 2.48 -3.20 -17.64
C LEU A 167 2.19 -4.65 -18.05
N THR A 168 1.85 -5.51 -17.10
CA THR A 168 1.50 -6.90 -17.39
C THR A 168 0.22 -6.99 -18.21
N GLU A 169 -0.83 -6.27 -17.83
CA GLU A 169 -2.12 -6.31 -18.52
C GLU A 169 -2.08 -5.65 -19.90
N ASP A 170 -1.31 -4.56 -20.06
CA ASP A 170 -1.23 -3.84 -21.34
C ASP A 170 -0.29 -4.51 -22.36
N TYR A 171 0.78 -5.19 -21.92
CA TYR A 171 1.85 -5.65 -22.81
C TYR A 171 2.08 -7.16 -22.80
N LEU A 172 1.73 -7.89 -21.73
CA LEU A 172 1.92 -9.34 -21.64
C LEU A 172 0.60 -10.06 -21.94
N ILE A 173 0.23 -10.11 -23.22
CA ILE A 173 -1.05 -10.67 -23.70
C ILE A 173 -1.09 -12.20 -23.64
N THR A 174 0.08 -12.85 -23.57
CA THR A 174 0.22 -14.32 -23.55
C THR A 174 1.07 -14.80 -22.38
N ASP A 175 0.77 -15.99 -21.86
CA ASP A 175 1.58 -16.68 -20.86
C ASP A 175 1.99 -18.07 -21.38
N PRO A 176 3.30 -18.36 -21.61
CA PRO A 176 4.43 -17.43 -21.46
C PRO A 176 4.41 -16.30 -22.51
N PRO A 177 5.10 -15.16 -22.23
CA PRO A 177 5.24 -14.07 -23.19
C PRO A 177 5.83 -14.56 -24.51
N LYS A 178 5.30 -14.04 -25.63
CA LYS A 178 5.84 -14.27 -26.97
C LYS A 178 6.53 -13.00 -27.44
N ASP A 179 7.60 -13.18 -28.22
CA ASP A 179 8.34 -12.10 -28.88
C ASP A 179 7.47 -11.32 -29.87
#